data_b874474b519abb40f9415c3abd522d7b
#
_entry.id   b874474b519abb40f9415c3abd522d7b
#
_cell.length_a   1.000
_cell.length_b   1.000
_cell.length_c   1.000
_cell.angle_alpha   90.00
_cell.angle_beta   90.00
_cell.angle_gamma   90.00
#
_symmetry.space_group_name_H-M   'P 1'
#
loop_
_entity.id
_entity.type
_entity.pdbx_description
1 polymer ?
#
loop_
_entity_poly.entity_id
_entity_poly.type
_entity_poly.pdbx_seq_one_letter_code
_entity_poly.pdbx_strand_id
1 'polypeptide(L)'
;MSMRLTCSDVRLTSLAASIALLSCAAFGAGVALLPVADIPLGGNTTRLDYTSLDADRHLLFIAHLGDSAVVVFDTQARRVVARVANVSKVHGVLAIPPLRRVYASATGTNEVVAIDADSWQIIARVPAGVYPDGMAYAPEVRKLYVSDEHGNTETVIDVERNVRVATIPLGGEVGNSQYDAASKHVFANVQTAGDLVEIDPVTDKVVGRTPLPGAKRNHGLLIDAERQLAFIACEDNAKLLVLDLRTRKTMASFSTGRDPDVLAFDPGLGLLYVASESGNTALFGFEAGKVVKAGETFSGPHAHVVAVDPRTHDVYFPLMNLDGATALRIVRPGS
;
A
#
# COMPACT_ATOMS: atom_id res chain seq x y z
N MET A 1 51.46 68.71 -4.50
CA MET A 1 50.03 68.38 -4.70
C MET A 1 49.94 66.87 -4.75
N SER A 2 49.63 66.22 -3.59
CA SER A 2 49.74 64.78 -3.37
C SER A 2 48.36 64.18 -3.45
N MET A 3 48.20 63.28 -4.38
CA MET A 3 46.94 62.55 -4.59
C MET A 3 47.02 61.15 -3.93
N ARG A 4 46.25 60.95 -2.88
CA ARG A 4 46.15 59.62 -2.20
C ARG A 4 45.10 58.76 -2.91
N LEU A 5 45.51 57.57 -3.34
CA LEU A 5 44.63 56.47 -3.79
C LEU A 5 44.17 55.72 -2.60
N THR A 6 42.83 55.56 -2.44
CA THR A 6 42.16 54.69 -1.47
C THR A 6 41.96 53.31 -2.07
N CYS A 7 42.45 52.32 -1.36
CA CYS A 7 42.27 50.91 -1.66
C CYS A 7 40.86 50.46 -1.20
N SER A 8 40.06 49.89 -2.09
CA SER A 8 38.73 49.33 -1.78
C SER A 8 38.86 47.85 -1.48
N ASP A 9 38.44 47.44 -0.27
CA ASP A 9 38.38 46.06 0.18
C ASP A 9 37.28 45.29 -0.54
N VAL A 10 37.66 44.30 -1.30
CA VAL A 10 36.74 43.28 -1.88
C VAL A 10 36.60 42.15 -0.87
N ARG A 11 35.44 42.06 -0.23
CA ARG A 11 35.08 40.89 0.59
C ARG A 11 34.64 39.73 -0.30
N LEU A 12 35.42 38.67 -0.34
CA LEU A 12 35.02 37.38 -0.88
C LEU A 12 34.08 36.71 0.13
N THR A 13 32.82 36.56 -0.25
CA THR A 13 31.86 35.65 0.42
C THR A 13 32.03 34.24 -0.11
N SER A 14 32.60 33.36 0.69
CA SER A 14 32.69 31.94 0.39
C SER A 14 31.30 31.26 0.53
N LEU A 15 30.73 30.82 -0.58
CA LEU A 15 29.54 29.99 -0.64
C LEU A 15 29.97 28.54 -0.31
N ALA A 16 29.68 28.07 0.90
CA ALA A 16 29.85 26.68 1.25
C ALA A 16 28.69 25.86 0.66
N ALA A 17 28.94 25.12 -0.41
CA ALA A 17 28.02 24.16 -0.97
C ALA A 17 28.02 22.91 -0.07
N SER A 18 26.94 22.70 0.69
CA SER A 18 26.73 21.48 1.42
C SER A 18 26.36 20.37 0.45
N ILE A 19 27.29 19.48 0.14
CA ILE A 19 27.03 18.24 -0.59
C ILE A 19 26.40 17.28 0.40
N ALA A 20 25.11 17.04 0.29
CA ALA A 20 24.43 15.94 0.96
C ALA A 20 24.93 14.63 0.32
N LEU A 21 25.79 13.91 1.03
CA LEU A 21 26.15 12.54 0.68
C LEU A 21 24.93 11.65 0.95
N LEU A 22 24.18 11.30 -0.11
CA LEU A 22 23.28 10.15 -0.04
C LEU A 22 24.16 8.91 0.16
N SER A 23 24.11 8.34 1.35
CA SER A 23 24.70 7.03 1.61
C SER A 23 23.87 5.97 0.87
N CYS A 24 24.36 5.51 -0.28
CA CYS A 24 23.90 4.24 -0.86
C CYS A 24 24.31 3.12 0.09
N ALA A 25 23.37 2.60 0.85
CA ALA A 25 23.56 1.35 1.57
C ALA A 25 23.68 0.22 0.52
N ALA A 26 24.85 -0.37 0.39
CA ALA A 26 25.03 -1.58 -0.39
C ALA A 26 24.47 -2.75 0.42
N PHE A 27 23.42 -3.44 -0.08
CA PHE A 27 22.86 -4.64 0.54
C PHE A 27 23.78 -5.86 0.31
N GLY A 28 24.95 -5.85 0.92
CA GLY A 28 25.95 -6.94 0.78
C GLY A 28 25.67 -8.19 1.64
N ALA A 29 24.82 -8.09 2.67
CA ALA A 29 24.28 -9.21 3.44
C ALA A 29 22.77 -9.00 3.46
N GLY A 30 21.97 -10.07 3.18
CA GLY A 30 20.51 -9.95 3.05
C GLY A 30 19.87 -9.24 4.26
N VAL A 31 18.93 -8.33 4.01
CA VAL A 31 18.20 -7.63 5.07
C VAL A 31 17.37 -8.63 5.86
N ALA A 32 17.63 -8.71 7.16
CA ALA A 32 16.85 -9.53 8.10
C ALA A 32 15.75 -8.68 8.76
N LEU A 33 14.61 -9.29 9.05
CA LEU A 33 13.57 -8.68 9.88
C LEU A 33 13.73 -9.15 11.31
N LEU A 34 14.02 -8.23 12.22
CA LEU A 34 14.23 -8.50 13.65
C LEU A 34 12.88 -8.39 14.40
N PRO A 35 12.52 -9.33 15.26
CA PRO A 35 11.29 -9.29 16.03
C PRO A 35 11.31 -8.12 17.02
N VAL A 36 10.19 -7.38 17.09
CA VAL A 36 9.96 -6.32 18.06
C VAL A 36 8.92 -6.75 19.09
N ALA A 37 7.76 -7.26 18.63
CA ALA A 37 6.69 -7.75 19.49
C ALA A 37 5.69 -8.60 18.70
N ASP A 38 5.00 -9.50 19.41
CA ASP A 38 3.77 -10.14 18.97
C ASP A 38 2.66 -9.72 19.94
N ILE A 39 1.66 -8.99 19.44
CA ILE A 39 0.59 -8.40 20.26
C ILE A 39 -0.73 -9.09 19.94
N PRO A 40 -1.44 -9.66 20.93
CA PRO A 40 -2.76 -10.25 20.69
C PRO A 40 -3.74 -9.20 20.17
N LEU A 41 -4.39 -9.50 19.04
CA LEU A 41 -5.46 -8.68 18.49
C LEU A 41 -6.81 -9.00 19.12
N GLY A 42 -7.00 -10.23 19.64
CA GLY A 42 -8.28 -10.77 20.10
C GLY A 42 -9.24 -11.05 18.93
N GLY A 43 -10.43 -11.52 19.26
CA GLY A 43 -11.39 -12.05 18.27
C GLY A 43 -11.13 -13.52 17.94
N ASN A 44 -11.81 -14.03 16.89
CA ASN A 44 -11.65 -15.41 16.47
C ASN A 44 -10.38 -15.59 15.62
N THR A 45 -9.80 -16.80 15.64
CA THR A 45 -8.64 -17.15 14.80
C THR A 45 -9.07 -17.39 13.34
N THR A 46 -9.51 -16.33 12.70
CA THR A 46 -10.02 -16.32 11.32
C THR A 46 -9.22 -15.34 10.46
N ARG A 47 -9.44 -15.38 9.14
CA ARG A 47 -8.68 -14.56 8.19
C ARG A 47 -8.71 -13.08 8.57
N LEU A 48 -7.52 -12.48 8.60
CA LEU A 48 -7.27 -11.04 8.56
C LEU A 48 -6.89 -10.70 7.11
N ASP A 49 -7.20 -9.48 6.71
CA ASP A 49 -6.94 -9.01 5.36
C ASP A 49 -6.31 -7.61 5.39
N TYR A 50 -6.50 -6.78 4.37
CA TYR A 50 -5.77 -5.53 4.21
C TYR A 50 -5.65 -4.68 5.48
N THR A 51 -4.60 -3.88 5.48
CA THR A 51 -4.34 -2.89 6.54
C THR A 51 -4.12 -1.51 5.95
N SER A 52 -4.42 -0.48 6.75
CA SER A 52 -4.10 0.91 6.40
C SER A 52 -3.61 1.68 7.62
N LEU A 53 -2.49 2.37 7.49
CA LEU A 53 -1.86 3.12 8.56
C LEU A 53 -2.15 4.62 8.44
N ASP A 54 -2.73 5.19 9.47
CA ASP A 54 -2.68 6.63 9.73
C ASP A 54 -1.47 6.90 10.63
N ALA A 55 -0.32 7.16 10.01
CA ALA A 55 0.93 7.32 10.71
C ALA A 55 0.92 8.55 11.64
N ASP A 56 0.22 9.64 11.29
CA ASP A 56 0.17 10.85 12.10
C ASP A 56 -0.57 10.65 13.43
N ARG A 57 -1.56 9.78 13.43
CA ARG A 57 -2.35 9.44 14.61
C ARG A 57 -1.91 8.15 15.28
N HIS A 58 -0.89 7.48 14.77
CA HIS A 58 -0.42 6.18 15.24
C HIS A 58 -1.51 5.10 15.23
N LEU A 59 -2.39 5.10 14.22
CA LEU A 59 -3.51 4.17 14.11
C LEU A 59 -3.34 3.24 12.91
N LEU A 60 -3.30 1.95 13.17
CA LEU A 60 -3.34 0.91 12.14
C LEU A 60 -4.75 0.31 12.13
N PHE A 61 -5.40 0.40 10.98
CA PHE A 61 -6.70 -0.22 10.72
C PHE A 61 -6.45 -1.58 10.07
N ILE A 62 -7.11 -2.62 10.56
CA ILE A 62 -6.90 -4.01 10.13
C ILE A 62 -8.26 -4.61 9.79
N ALA A 63 -8.43 -5.10 8.60
CA ALA A 63 -9.62 -5.86 8.20
C ALA A 63 -9.60 -7.24 8.87
N HIS A 64 -10.53 -7.51 9.79
CA HIS A 64 -10.73 -8.84 10.36
C HIS A 64 -11.91 -9.50 9.63
N LEU A 65 -11.62 -10.06 8.47
CA LEU A 65 -12.60 -10.60 7.52
C LEU A 65 -13.55 -11.58 8.18
N GLY A 66 -13.01 -12.58 8.88
CA GLY A 66 -13.82 -13.63 9.49
C GLY A 66 -14.69 -13.15 10.64
N ASP A 67 -14.30 -12.08 11.33
CA ASP A 67 -15.11 -11.45 12.39
C ASP A 67 -16.03 -10.34 11.85
N SER A 68 -15.96 -10.02 10.56
CA SER A 68 -16.73 -8.94 9.93
C SER A 68 -16.56 -7.61 10.68
N ALA A 69 -15.31 -7.29 11.05
CA ALA A 69 -14.96 -6.12 11.84
C ALA A 69 -13.65 -5.46 11.38
N VAL A 70 -13.58 -4.15 11.48
CA VAL A 70 -12.30 -3.42 11.38
C VAL A 70 -11.73 -3.26 12.78
N VAL A 71 -10.52 -3.77 12.99
CA VAL A 71 -9.75 -3.60 14.23
C VAL A 71 -8.96 -2.30 14.14
N VAL A 72 -9.02 -1.48 15.18
CA VAL A 72 -8.22 -0.26 15.30
C VAL A 72 -7.14 -0.49 16.34
N PHE A 73 -5.90 -0.42 15.90
CA PHE A 73 -4.73 -0.67 16.73
C PHE A 73 -3.90 0.60 16.88
N ASP A 74 -3.61 0.99 18.11
CA ASP A 74 -2.69 2.09 18.43
C ASP A 74 -1.26 1.56 18.39
N THR A 75 -0.47 2.03 17.40
CA THR A 75 0.90 1.55 17.15
C THR A 75 1.88 2.07 18.21
N GLN A 76 1.61 3.22 18.83
CA GLN A 76 2.44 3.77 19.90
C GLN A 76 2.16 3.08 21.23
N ALA A 77 0.87 2.94 21.61
CA ALA A 77 0.47 2.25 22.83
C ALA A 77 0.53 0.72 22.70
N ARG A 78 0.71 0.20 21.48
CA ARG A 78 0.78 -1.24 21.13
C ARG A 78 -0.42 -2.03 21.66
N ARG A 79 -1.62 -1.56 21.38
CA ARG A 79 -2.87 -2.22 21.82
C ARG A 79 -4.03 -1.93 20.89
N VAL A 80 -5.00 -2.81 20.89
CA VAL A 80 -6.30 -2.57 20.24
C VAL A 80 -7.04 -1.49 21.02
N VAL A 81 -7.52 -0.45 20.33
CA VAL A 81 -8.28 0.66 20.93
C VAL A 81 -9.74 0.66 20.53
N ALA A 82 -10.10 0.03 19.42
CA ALA A 82 -11.50 -0.12 19.00
C ALA A 82 -11.69 -1.32 18.06
N ARG A 83 -12.96 -1.72 17.92
CA ARG A 83 -13.44 -2.67 16.90
C ARG A 83 -14.73 -2.11 16.32
N VAL A 84 -14.73 -1.91 15.01
CA VAL A 84 -15.92 -1.47 14.27
C VAL A 84 -16.57 -2.71 13.68
N ALA A 85 -17.63 -3.19 14.33
CA ALA A 85 -18.38 -4.38 13.91
C ALA A 85 -19.34 -4.06 12.74
N ASN A 86 -19.97 -5.11 12.21
CA ASN A 86 -20.96 -5.03 11.13
C ASN A 86 -20.38 -4.54 9.77
N VAL A 87 -19.13 -4.86 9.50
CA VAL A 87 -18.51 -4.72 8.17
C VAL A 87 -18.36 -6.10 7.58
N SER A 88 -19.43 -6.59 6.93
CA SER A 88 -19.59 -7.99 6.52
C SER A 88 -18.45 -8.47 5.64
N LYS A 89 -17.70 -9.50 6.09
CA LYS A 89 -16.55 -10.09 5.39
C LYS A 89 -15.61 -8.98 4.83
N VAL A 90 -15.20 -8.08 5.72
CA VAL A 90 -14.33 -6.96 5.33
C VAL A 90 -13.01 -7.47 4.75
N HIS A 91 -12.68 -7.05 3.50
CA HIS A 91 -11.39 -7.28 2.86
C HIS A 91 -10.54 -6.00 2.90
N GLY A 92 -10.88 -5.02 2.09
CA GLY A 92 -10.16 -3.76 2.00
C GLY A 92 -10.42 -2.82 3.18
N VAL A 93 -9.40 -2.09 3.58
CA VAL A 93 -9.51 -0.96 4.49
C VAL A 93 -8.55 0.14 4.04
N LEU A 94 -9.02 1.39 3.99
CA LEU A 94 -8.23 2.55 3.59
C LEU A 94 -8.52 3.75 4.50
N ALA A 95 -7.53 4.17 5.26
CA ALA A 95 -7.57 5.43 6.00
C ALA A 95 -7.29 6.62 5.06
N ILE A 96 -8.08 7.67 5.20
CA ILE A 96 -7.88 8.96 4.52
C ILE A 96 -7.74 10.04 5.59
N PRO A 97 -6.52 10.22 6.15
CA PRO A 97 -6.27 11.09 7.31
C PRO A 97 -6.80 12.52 7.15
N PRO A 98 -6.63 13.21 5.98
CA PRO A 98 -7.16 14.56 5.80
C PRO A 98 -8.68 14.66 5.92
N LEU A 99 -9.41 13.58 5.67
CA LEU A 99 -10.87 13.52 5.81
C LEU A 99 -11.30 13.01 7.19
N ARG A 100 -10.37 12.51 8.02
CA ARG A 100 -10.64 11.81 9.28
C ARG A 100 -11.65 10.67 9.07
N ARG A 101 -11.46 9.90 8.00
CA ARG A 101 -12.32 8.79 7.58
C ARG A 101 -11.52 7.55 7.26
N VAL A 102 -12.18 6.41 7.47
CA VAL A 102 -11.72 5.11 7.02
C VAL A 102 -12.82 4.51 6.15
N TYR A 103 -12.43 4.03 4.98
CA TYR A 103 -13.32 3.26 4.13
C TYR A 103 -12.98 1.79 4.23
N ALA A 104 -14.00 0.93 4.21
CA ALA A 104 -13.84 -0.50 4.30
C ALA A 104 -14.76 -1.20 3.30
N SER A 105 -14.24 -2.15 2.52
CA SER A 105 -15.01 -2.96 1.59
C SER A 105 -15.70 -4.08 2.36
N ALA A 106 -17.02 -3.99 2.49
CA ALA A 106 -17.88 -4.99 3.09
C ALA A 106 -18.30 -6.01 2.02
N THR A 107 -17.38 -6.88 1.63
CA THR A 107 -17.49 -7.80 0.50
C THR A 107 -18.68 -8.74 0.64
N GLY A 108 -19.04 -9.13 1.87
CA GLY A 108 -20.19 -10.00 2.13
C GLY A 108 -21.55 -9.36 1.83
N THR A 109 -21.62 -8.03 1.66
CA THR A 109 -22.86 -7.31 1.31
C THR A 109 -22.71 -6.48 0.03
N ASN A 110 -21.55 -6.55 -0.64
CA ASN A 110 -21.24 -5.74 -1.81
C ASN A 110 -21.41 -4.23 -1.55
N GLU A 111 -20.85 -3.77 -0.44
CA GLU A 111 -20.92 -2.37 -0.01
C GLU A 111 -19.52 -1.85 0.33
N VAL A 112 -19.35 -0.54 0.30
CA VAL A 112 -18.27 0.17 0.95
C VAL A 112 -18.82 0.91 2.15
N VAL A 113 -18.19 0.72 3.30
CA VAL A 113 -18.57 1.32 4.56
C VAL A 113 -17.66 2.51 4.85
N ALA A 114 -18.22 3.68 5.08
CA ALA A 114 -17.48 4.84 5.57
C ALA A 114 -17.56 4.90 7.11
N ILE A 115 -16.41 5.01 7.76
CA ILE A 115 -16.24 5.04 9.21
C ILE A 115 -15.63 6.39 9.59
N ASP A 116 -16.21 7.06 10.58
CA ASP A 116 -15.62 8.23 11.18
C ASP A 116 -14.41 7.81 12.06
N ALA A 117 -13.25 8.38 11.78
CA ALA A 117 -11.99 7.96 12.41
C ALA A 117 -11.79 8.51 13.84
N ASP A 118 -12.72 9.27 14.39
CA ASP A 118 -12.69 9.77 15.76
C ASP A 118 -13.64 9.01 16.68
N SER A 119 -14.86 8.83 16.20
CA SER A 119 -15.93 8.17 16.96
C SER A 119 -16.01 6.67 16.72
N TRP A 120 -15.35 6.15 15.67
CA TRP A 120 -15.43 4.77 15.21
C TRP A 120 -16.84 4.37 14.75
N GLN A 121 -17.70 5.33 14.47
CA GLN A 121 -19.06 5.06 14.01
C GLN A 121 -19.10 4.90 12.49
N ILE A 122 -19.92 3.95 12.02
CA ILE A 122 -20.26 3.85 10.61
C ILE A 122 -21.17 5.03 10.26
N ILE A 123 -20.74 5.88 9.35
CA ILE A 123 -21.46 7.09 8.93
C ILE A 123 -22.16 6.94 7.58
N ALA A 124 -21.75 5.95 6.76
CA ALA A 124 -22.43 5.65 5.50
C ALA A 124 -22.16 4.20 5.06
N ARG A 125 -23.07 3.68 4.22
CA ARG A 125 -22.93 2.46 3.43
C ARG A 125 -23.25 2.77 2.00
N VAL A 126 -22.33 2.48 1.09
CA VAL A 126 -22.44 2.81 -0.33
C VAL A 126 -22.44 1.50 -1.12
N PRO A 127 -23.48 1.22 -1.93
CA PRO A 127 -23.47 0.03 -2.78
C PRO A 127 -22.28 0.03 -3.75
N ALA A 128 -21.54 -1.07 -3.79
CA ALA A 128 -20.43 -1.35 -4.71
C ALA A 128 -20.82 -2.40 -5.75
N GLY A 129 -19.85 -2.84 -6.54
CA GLY A 129 -20.01 -4.00 -7.42
C GLY A 129 -19.87 -5.32 -6.69
N VAL A 130 -19.69 -6.42 -7.44
CA VAL A 130 -19.59 -7.76 -6.87
C VAL A 130 -18.17 -7.99 -6.33
N TYR A 131 -18.08 -8.33 -5.06
CA TYR A 131 -16.84 -8.60 -4.36
C TYR A 131 -15.91 -7.36 -4.30
N PRO A 132 -16.35 -6.26 -3.63
CA PRO A 132 -15.47 -5.11 -3.44
C PRO A 132 -14.28 -5.49 -2.54
N ASP A 133 -13.07 -5.12 -2.96
CA ASP A 133 -11.83 -5.53 -2.33
C ASP A 133 -10.89 -4.34 -2.06
N GLY A 134 -9.80 -4.19 -2.82
CA GLY A 134 -8.84 -3.09 -2.68
C GLY A 134 -9.42 -1.72 -3.02
N MET A 135 -8.77 -0.66 -2.53
CA MET A 135 -9.25 0.70 -2.72
C MET A 135 -8.11 1.68 -2.96
N ALA A 136 -8.35 2.68 -3.82
CA ALA A 136 -7.47 3.81 -4.07
C ALA A 136 -8.21 5.15 -3.91
N TYR A 137 -7.56 6.15 -3.33
CA TYR A 137 -8.13 7.48 -3.17
C TYR A 137 -7.44 8.50 -4.09
N ALA A 138 -8.21 9.21 -4.91
CA ALA A 138 -7.76 10.29 -5.78
C ALA A 138 -8.10 11.65 -5.13
N PRO A 139 -7.14 12.31 -4.45
CA PRO A 139 -7.41 13.45 -3.57
C PRO A 139 -7.88 14.69 -4.31
N GLU A 140 -7.39 14.95 -5.53
CA GLU A 140 -7.73 16.16 -6.30
C GLU A 140 -9.19 16.20 -6.72
N VAL A 141 -9.79 15.04 -6.94
CA VAL A 141 -11.20 14.91 -7.33
C VAL A 141 -12.08 14.38 -6.20
N ARG A 142 -11.48 14.08 -5.04
CA ARG A 142 -12.16 13.54 -3.85
C ARG A 142 -13.01 12.30 -4.14
N LYS A 143 -12.44 11.39 -4.92
CA LYS A 143 -13.06 10.12 -5.30
C LYS A 143 -12.29 8.93 -4.78
N LEU A 144 -13.02 7.92 -4.31
CA LEU A 144 -12.52 6.61 -3.94
C LEU A 144 -12.83 5.64 -5.09
N TYR A 145 -11.84 4.89 -5.50
CA TYR A 145 -11.91 3.82 -6.48
C TYR A 145 -11.84 2.49 -5.74
N VAL A 146 -12.76 1.60 -6.03
CA VAL A 146 -12.91 0.33 -5.33
C VAL A 146 -12.92 -0.80 -6.34
N SER A 147 -11.97 -1.70 -6.23
CA SER A 147 -11.87 -2.88 -7.08
C SER A 147 -13.01 -3.84 -6.77
N ASP A 148 -13.93 -4.02 -7.69
CA ASP A 148 -14.98 -5.04 -7.61
C ASP A 148 -14.43 -6.31 -8.29
N GLU A 149 -13.71 -7.15 -7.56
CA GLU A 149 -12.88 -8.23 -8.11
C GLU A 149 -13.68 -9.13 -9.06
N HIS A 150 -14.77 -9.71 -8.58
CA HIS A 150 -15.62 -10.60 -9.38
C HIS A 150 -16.67 -9.85 -10.21
N GLY A 151 -16.81 -8.54 -9.97
CA GLY A 151 -17.65 -7.66 -10.78
C GLY A 151 -16.99 -7.24 -12.10
N ASN A 152 -15.68 -7.41 -12.23
CA ASN A 152 -14.87 -6.93 -13.36
C ASN A 152 -14.98 -5.42 -13.58
N THR A 153 -15.20 -4.67 -12.51
CA THR A 153 -15.43 -3.21 -12.55
C THR A 153 -14.65 -2.50 -11.44
N GLU A 154 -14.49 -1.19 -11.60
CA GLU A 154 -14.19 -0.26 -10.51
C GLU A 154 -15.46 0.49 -10.13
N THR A 155 -15.84 0.46 -8.86
CA THR A 155 -16.85 1.35 -8.29
C THR A 155 -16.19 2.67 -7.90
N VAL A 156 -16.77 3.80 -8.34
CA VAL A 156 -16.28 5.14 -8.01
C VAL A 156 -17.24 5.83 -7.02
N ILE A 157 -16.70 6.27 -5.89
CA ILE A 157 -17.46 6.90 -4.80
C ILE A 157 -16.99 8.34 -4.59
N ASP A 158 -17.92 9.29 -4.59
CA ASP A 158 -17.69 10.64 -4.10
C ASP A 158 -17.62 10.59 -2.56
N VAL A 159 -16.45 10.89 -2.00
CA VAL A 159 -16.22 10.76 -0.54
C VAL A 159 -16.81 11.92 0.27
N GLU A 160 -17.20 13.03 -0.34
CA GLU A 160 -17.87 14.13 0.38
C GLU A 160 -19.32 13.78 0.66
N ARG A 161 -19.99 13.19 -0.35
CA ARG A 161 -21.41 12.82 -0.28
C ARG A 161 -21.63 11.37 0.15
N ASN A 162 -20.58 10.53 0.12
CA ASN A 162 -20.65 9.08 0.30
C ASN A 162 -21.67 8.42 -0.63
N VAL A 163 -21.57 8.69 -1.93
CA VAL A 163 -22.43 8.12 -2.96
C VAL A 163 -21.60 7.57 -4.11
N ARG A 164 -22.06 6.47 -4.70
CA ARG A 164 -21.49 5.95 -5.95
C ARG A 164 -21.82 6.90 -7.09
N VAL A 165 -20.79 7.33 -7.83
CA VAL A 165 -20.91 8.27 -8.95
C VAL A 165 -20.64 7.63 -10.30
N ALA A 166 -19.88 6.53 -10.33
CA ALA A 166 -19.62 5.78 -11.55
C ALA A 166 -19.35 4.30 -11.25
N THR A 167 -19.42 3.49 -12.31
CA THR A 167 -18.92 2.13 -12.37
C THR A 167 -18.18 1.98 -13.68
N ILE A 168 -16.91 1.57 -13.63
CA ILE A 168 -16.01 1.52 -14.79
C ILE A 168 -15.75 0.05 -15.13
N PRO A 169 -16.21 -0.47 -16.28
CA PRO A 169 -15.89 -1.83 -16.71
C PRO A 169 -14.40 -1.96 -17.05
N LEU A 170 -13.72 -2.95 -16.45
CA LEU A 170 -12.31 -3.23 -16.72
C LEU A 170 -12.07 -4.46 -17.60
N GLY A 171 -13.09 -5.28 -17.82
CA GLY A 171 -13.05 -6.39 -18.79
C GLY A 171 -12.36 -7.65 -18.28
N GLY A 172 -12.21 -7.81 -16.98
CA GLY A 172 -11.67 -8.99 -16.31
C GLY A 172 -11.66 -8.79 -14.81
N GLU A 173 -11.37 -9.83 -14.04
CA GLU A 173 -11.26 -9.76 -12.58
C GLU A 173 -10.23 -8.70 -12.18
N VAL A 174 -10.62 -7.85 -11.22
CA VAL A 174 -9.82 -6.69 -10.81
C VAL A 174 -9.01 -7.05 -9.58
N GLY A 175 -7.71 -6.87 -9.64
CA GLY A 175 -6.83 -6.91 -8.46
C GLY A 175 -6.79 -5.55 -7.75
N ASN A 176 -5.67 -5.25 -7.13
CA ASN A 176 -5.52 -3.98 -6.41
C ASN A 176 -5.44 -2.78 -7.34
N SER A 177 -5.99 -1.67 -6.84
CA SER A 177 -5.91 -0.35 -7.45
C SER A 177 -5.06 0.59 -6.61
N GLN A 178 -4.31 1.48 -7.26
CA GLN A 178 -3.45 2.48 -6.62
C GLN A 178 -3.55 3.83 -7.35
N TYR A 179 -3.52 4.92 -6.59
CA TYR A 179 -3.41 6.26 -7.13
C TYR A 179 -1.93 6.66 -7.29
N ASP A 180 -1.56 7.14 -8.47
CA ASP A 180 -0.25 7.72 -8.74
C ASP A 180 -0.29 9.24 -8.62
N ALA A 181 0.36 9.78 -7.60
CA ALA A 181 0.40 11.22 -7.35
C ALA A 181 1.14 12.02 -8.43
N ALA A 182 1.99 11.38 -9.24
CA ALA A 182 2.73 12.06 -10.30
C ALA A 182 1.91 12.24 -11.57
N SER A 183 1.23 11.19 -12.05
CA SER A 183 0.32 11.28 -13.19
C SER A 183 -1.08 11.78 -12.80
N LYS A 184 -1.44 11.69 -11.52
CA LYS A 184 -2.79 11.93 -10.98
C LYS A 184 -3.84 10.97 -11.52
N HIS A 185 -3.41 9.78 -11.94
CA HIS A 185 -4.29 8.73 -12.42
C HIS A 185 -4.40 7.58 -11.41
N VAL A 186 -5.45 6.80 -11.55
CA VAL A 186 -5.62 5.54 -10.83
C VAL A 186 -5.19 4.41 -11.75
N PHE A 187 -4.41 3.47 -11.20
CA PHE A 187 -4.01 2.26 -11.88
C PHE A 187 -4.66 1.06 -11.21
N ALA A 188 -5.15 0.13 -12.00
CA ALA A 188 -5.80 -1.09 -11.54
C ALA A 188 -5.22 -2.32 -12.25
N ASN A 189 -4.90 -3.36 -11.50
CA ASN A 189 -4.57 -4.65 -12.07
C ASN A 189 -5.82 -5.35 -12.63
N VAL A 190 -5.73 -5.93 -13.83
CA VAL A 190 -6.77 -6.83 -14.36
C VAL A 190 -6.19 -8.23 -14.45
N GLN A 191 -6.49 -9.04 -13.44
CA GLN A 191 -5.83 -10.32 -13.15
C GLN A 191 -5.98 -11.34 -14.29
N THR A 192 -7.19 -11.46 -14.83
CA THR A 192 -7.53 -12.42 -15.89
C THR A 192 -7.10 -11.96 -17.28
N ALA A 193 -6.89 -10.65 -17.47
CA ALA A 193 -6.38 -10.10 -18.72
C ALA A 193 -4.84 -10.01 -18.76
N GLY A 194 -4.19 -9.99 -17.59
CA GLY A 194 -2.73 -9.85 -17.50
C GLY A 194 -2.26 -8.47 -17.93
N ASP A 195 -3.02 -7.42 -17.58
CA ASP A 195 -2.67 -6.03 -17.87
C ASP A 195 -2.83 -5.12 -16.67
N LEU A 196 -2.22 -3.93 -16.74
CA LEU A 196 -2.42 -2.79 -15.84
C LEU A 196 -3.22 -1.73 -16.58
N VAL A 197 -4.38 -1.38 -16.03
CA VAL A 197 -5.28 -0.37 -16.57
C VAL A 197 -5.00 0.97 -15.92
N GLU A 198 -5.08 2.04 -16.70
CA GLU A 198 -4.96 3.43 -16.26
C GLU A 198 -6.30 4.14 -16.42
N ILE A 199 -6.75 4.78 -15.37
CA ILE A 199 -8.04 5.50 -15.28
C ILE A 199 -7.77 6.96 -15.00
N ASP A 200 -8.34 7.84 -15.78
CA ASP A 200 -8.38 9.29 -15.50
C ASP A 200 -9.50 9.58 -14.49
N PRO A 201 -9.19 10.04 -13.27
CA PRO A 201 -10.19 10.26 -12.24
C PRO A 201 -11.02 11.55 -12.44
N VAL A 202 -10.66 12.41 -13.39
CA VAL A 202 -11.48 13.57 -13.76
C VAL A 202 -12.67 13.12 -14.59
N THR A 203 -12.46 12.18 -15.51
CA THR A 203 -13.49 11.71 -16.45
C THR A 203 -14.11 10.37 -16.08
N ASP A 204 -13.53 9.64 -15.11
CA ASP A 204 -13.88 8.26 -14.73
C ASP A 204 -13.82 7.29 -15.93
N LYS A 205 -12.79 7.44 -16.77
CA LYS A 205 -12.60 6.62 -17.96
C LYS A 205 -11.26 5.94 -17.99
N VAL A 206 -11.22 4.73 -18.54
CA VAL A 206 -9.97 4.05 -18.90
C VAL A 206 -9.31 4.87 -20.03
N VAL A 207 -8.07 5.29 -19.79
CA VAL A 207 -7.25 6.07 -20.74
C VAL A 207 -6.04 5.30 -21.24
N GLY A 208 -5.71 4.15 -20.63
CA GLY A 208 -4.59 3.32 -21.03
C GLY A 208 -4.72 1.88 -20.54
N ARG A 209 -4.04 0.98 -21.28
CA ARG A 209 -3.82 -0.42 -20.87
C ARG A 209 -2.39 -0.80 -21.20
N THR A 210 -1.70 -1.39 -20.23
CA THR A 210 -0.33 -1.86 -20.38
C THR A 210 -0.29 -3.36 -20.18
N PRO A 211 -0.04 -4.17 -21.23
CA PRO A 211 0.16 -5.60 -21.08
C PRO A 211 1.35 -5.90 -20.16
N LEU A 212 1.22 -6.95 -19.35
CA LEU A 212 2.23 -7.40 -18.39
C LEU A 212 2.77 -8.78 -18.81
N PRO A 213 3.73 -8.85 -19.76
CA PRO A 213 4.29 -10.11 -20.19
C PRO A 213 4.88 -10.91 -19.02
N GLY A 214 4.42 -12.16 -18.86
CA GLY A 214 4.86 -13.03 -17.77
C GLY A 214 4.09 -12.88 -16.47
N ALA A 215 3.09 -12.00 -16.38
CA ALA A 215 2.15 -11.98 -15.29
C ALA A 215 1.21 -13.20 -15.36
N LYS A 216 0.90 -13.76 -14.19
CA LYS A 216 -0.18 -14.72 -14.00
C LYS A 216 -0.91 -14.32 -12.74
N ARG A 217 -2.17 -13.90 -12.88
CA ARG A 217 -2.99 -13.39 -11.80
C ARG A 217 -2.29 -12.24 -11.07
N ASN A 218 -2.09 -11.13 -11.79
CA ASN A 218 -1.51 -9.89 -11.26
C ASN A 218 -2.52 -9.23 -10.31
N HIS A 219 -2.34 -9.45 -9.00
CA HIS A 219 -3.24 -8.98 -7.96
C HIS A 219 -2.68 -7.77 -7.22
N GLY A 220 -1.63 -7.95 -6.43
CA GLY A 220 -1.06 -6.88 -5.62
C GLY A 220 -0.43 -5.77 -6.46
N LEU A 221 -0.59 -4.52 -6.04
CA LEU A 221 -0.07 -3.33 -6.72
C LEU A 221 0.45 -2.32 -5.71
N LEU A 222 1.65 -1.80 -5.98
CA LEU A 222 2.18 -0.63 -5.28
C LEU A 222 2.86 0.29 -6.29
N ILE A 223 2.60 1.59 -6.19
CA ILE A 223 3.18 2.61 -7.06
C ILE A 223 4.17 3.48 -6.26
N ASP A 224 5.40 3.54 -6.74
CA ASP A 224 6.39 4.54 -6.34
C ASP A 224 6.29 5.72 -7.31
N ALA A 225 5.55 6.74 -6.90
CA ALA A 225 5.30 7.93 -7.71
C ALA A 225 6.58 8.76 -7.94
N GLU A 226 7.54 8.73 -7.02
CA GLU A 226 8.81 9.45 -7.15
C GLU A 226 9.68 8.86 -8.26
N ARG A 227 9.79 7.51 -8.27
CA ARG A 227 10.59 6.79 -9.28
C ARG A 227 9.80 6.44 -10.52
N GLN A 228 8.47 6.63 -10.49
CA GLN A 228 7.54 6.24 -11.55
C GLN A 228 7.63 4.75 -11.86
N LEU A 229 7.60 3.94 -10.81
CA LEU A 229 7.61 2.49 -10.89
C LEU A 229 6.30 1.91 -10.33
N ALA A 230 5.77 0.90 -11.01
CA ALA A 230 4.74 0.04 -10.43
C ALA A 230 5.36 -1.33 -10.08
N PHE A 231 5.09 -1.78 -8.86
CA PHE A 231 5.43 -3.09 -8.35
C PHE A 231 4.16 -3.94 -8.36
N ILE A 232 4.21 -5.06 -9.08
CA ILE A 232 3.04 -5.87 -9.36
C ILE A 232 3.30 -7.29 -8.88
N ALA A 233 2.54 -7.73 -7.88
CA ALA A 233 2.59 -9.10 -7.38
C ALA A 233 1.69 -10.00 -8.23
N CYS A 234 2.24 -11.15 -8.64
CA CYS A 234 1.58 -12.13 -9.49
C CYS A 234 1.42 -13.44 -8.72
N GLU A 235 0.21 -13.74 -8.26
CA GLU A 235 -0.10 -14.84 -7.36
C GLU A 235 0.27 -16.19 -7.95
N ASP A 236 -0.29 -16.56 -9.11
CA ASP A 236 -0.21 -17.91 -9.69
C ASP A 236 1.20 -18.35 -10.10
N ASN A 237 2.16 -17.43 -10.17
CA ASN A 237 3.53 -17.77 -10.53
C ASN A 237 4.61 -17.22 -9.60
N ALA A 238 4.21 -16.74 -8.42
CA ALA A 238 5.11 -16.29 -7.35
C ALA A 238 6.14 -15.28 -7.84
N LYS A 239 5.68 -14.21 -8.50
CA LYS A 239 6.56 -13.19 -9.07
C LYS A 239 6.18 -11.78 -8.62
N LEU A 240 7.21 -10.96 -8.53
CA LEU A 240 7.11 -9.50 -8.55
C LEU A 240 7.58 -9.01 -9.92
N LEU A 241 6.72 -8.28 -10.63
CA LEU A 241 7.10 -7.52 -11.82
C LEU A 241 7.38 -6.06 -11.45
N VAL A 242 8.39 -5.46 -12.05
CA VAL A 242 8.70 -4.03 -11.94
C VAL A 242 8.44 -3.38 -13.28
N LEU A 243 7.46 -2.49 -13.34
CA LEU A 243 7.06 -1.76 -14.54
C LEU A 243 7.49 -0.30 -14.43
N ASP A 244 8.16 0.23 -15.45
CA ASP A 244 8.39 1.67 -15.60
C ASP A 244 7.11 2.31 -16.17
N LEU A 245 6.48 3.20 -15.39
CA LEU A 245 5.22 3.85 -15.76
C LEU A 245 5.37 4.88 -16.89
N ARG A 246 6.57 5.42 -17.11
CA ARG A 246 6.85 6.38 -18.19
C ARG A 246 6.96 5.67 -19.55
N THR A 247 7.66 4.54 -19.56
CA THR A 247 7.91 3.80 -20.80
C THR A 247 6.90 2.68 -21.05
N ARG A 248 6.10 2.34 -20.03
CA ARG A 248 5.12 1.24 -20.05
C ARG A 248 5.78 -0.12 -20.33
N LYS A 249 7.02 -0.33 -19.87
CA LYS A 249 7.79 -1.57 -20.07
C LYS A 249 8.13 -2.23 -18.75
N THR A 250 7.98 -3.54 -18.70
CA THR A 250 8.51 -4.35 -17.59
C THR A 250 10.03 -4.30 -17.62
N MET A 251 10.64 -3.79 -16.55
CA MET A 251 12.07 -3.63 -16.39
C MET A 251 12.74 -4.84 -15.76
N ALA A 252 12.03 -5.51 -14.84
CA ALA A 252 12.54 -6.64 -14.07
C ALA A 252 11.42 -7.56 -13.62
N SER A 253 11.80 -8.81 -13.32
CA SER A 253 10.94 -9.81 -12.71
C SER A 253 11.75 -10.60 -11.69
N PHE A 254 11.19 -10.77 -10.49
CA PHE A 254 11.82 -11.46 -9.37
C PHE A 254 10.91 -12.58 -8.85
N SER A 255 11.51 -13.58 -8.21
CA SER A 255 10.76 -14.58 -7.45
C SER A 255 10.44 -14.07 -6.05
N THR A 256 9.25 -14.41 -5.57
CA THR A 256 8.73 -14.12 -4.23
C THR A 256 8.33 -15.40 -3.50
N GLY A 257 7.73 -15.31 -2.32
CA GLY A 257 6.95 -16.40 -1.74
C GLY A 257 5.77 -16.78 -2.66
N ARG A 258 5.17 -17.97 -2.42
CA ARG A 258 3.97 -18.39 -3.16
C ARG A 258 2.78 -17.51 -2.81
N ASP A 259 1.97 -17.23 -3.81
CA ASP A 259 0.77 -16.39 -3.72
C ASP A 259 1.12 -15.02 -3.08
N PRO A 260 1.97 -14.18 -3.75
CA PRO A 260 2.30 -12.85 -3.26
C PRO A 260 1.09 -11.93 -3.43
N ASP A 261 0.77 -11.18 -2.35
CA ASP A 261 -0.47 -10.43 -2.26
C ASP A 261 -0.20 -8.95 -1.96
N VAL A 262 -0.01 -8.56 -0.70
CA VAL A 262 0.09 -7.16 -0.30
C VAL A 262 1.55 -6.68 -0.30
N LEU A 263 1.71 -5.45 -0.81
CA LEU A 263 3.00 -4.76 -0.85
C LEU A 263 2.98 -3.54 0.07
N ALA A 264 4.12 -3.26 0.71
CA ALA A 264 4.35 -2.02 1.44
C ALA A 264 5.74 -1.46 1.12
N PHE A 265 5.89 -0.14 1.14
CA PHE A 265 7.15 0.53 0.85
C PHE A 265 7.55 1.46 1.99
N ASP A 266 8.78 1.35 2.42
CA ASP A 266 9.43 2.26 3.35
C ASP A 266 10.31 3.25 2.58
N PRO A 267 9.86 4.47 2.34
CA PRO A 267 10.64 5.45 1.58
C PRO A 267 11.91 5.91 2.31
N GLY A 268 11.90 5.87 3.66
CA GLY A 268 13.05 6.25 4.48
C GLY A 268 14.23 5.29 4.34
N LEU A 269 13.95 4.01 4.19
CA LEU A 269 14.96 2.97 3.99
C LEU A 269 15.10 2.56 2.51
N GLY A 270 14.18 2.97 1.65
CA GLY A 270 14.12 2.51 0.26
C GLY A 270 13.85 1.01 0.16
N LEU A 271 13.06 0.44 1.08
CA LEU A 271 12.74 -0.98 1.15
C LEU A 271 11.29 -1.24 0.75
N LEU A 272 11.11 -2.16 -0.19
CA LEU A 272 9.81 -2.72 -0.57
C LEU A 272 9.66 -4.10 0.09
N TYR A 273 8.50 -4.34 0.67
CA TYR A 273 8.07 -5.60 1.25
C TYR A 273 6.98 -6.21 0.38
N VAL A 274 7.11 -7.48 0.04
CA VAL A 274 6.11 -8.25 -0.71
C VAL A 274 5.72 -9.45 0.14
N ALA A 275 4.57 -9.36 0.78
CA ALA A 275 4.03 -10.41 1.63
C ALA A 275 3.29 -11.45 0.78
N SER A 276 3.31 -12.70 1.21
CA SER A 276 2.75 -13.83 0.46
C SER A 276 1.93 -14.74 1.36
N GLU A 277 0.90 -15.39 0.84
CA GLU A 277 0.05 -16.39 1.55
C GLU A 277 0.88 -17.54 2.13
N SER A 278 2.02 -17.88 1.50
CA SER A 278 2.96 -18.85 2.06
C SER A 278 3.56 -18.44 3.42
N GLY A 279 3.33 -17.19 3.85
CA GLY A 279 3.91 -16.59 5.05
C GLY A 279 5.31 -16.00 4.86
N ASN A 280 5.87 -16.11 3.66
CA ASN A 280 7.15 -15.49 3.33
C ASN A 280 6.96 -14.03 2.89
N THR A 281 7.90 -13.18 3.29
CA THR A 281 8.01 -11.81 2.80
C THR A 281 9.33 -11.65 2.06
N ALA A 282 9.25 -11.30 0.78
CA ALA A 282 10.40 -10.93 -0.02
C ALA A 282 10.68 -9.42 0.14
N LEU A 283 11.95 -9.07 0.30
CA LEU A 283 12.42 -7.70 0.47
C LEU A 283 13.20 -7.26 -0.76
N PHE A 284 12.94 -6.03 -1.19
CA PHE A 284 13.63 -5.43 -2.33
C PHE A 284 14.14 -4.04 -1.96
N GLY A 285 15.27 -3.67 -2.53
CA GLY A 285 15.87 -2.34 -2.38
C GLY A 285 16.33 -1.79 -3.70
N PHE A 286 17.09 -0.71 -3.65
CA PHE A 286 17.62 -0.04 -4.83
C PHE A 286 19.16 0.02 -4.78
N GLU A 287 19.81 -0.47 -5.83
CA GLU A 287 21.24 -0.34 -6.04
C GLU A 287 21.51 0.31 -7.41
N ALA A 288 22.24 1.41 -7.40
CA ALA A 288 22.52 2.19 -8.61
C ALA A 288 21.28 2.48 -9.47
N GLY A 289 20.14 2.76 -8.81
CA GLY A 289 18.87 3.06 -9.47
C GLY A 289 18.12 1.83 -10.00
N LYS A 290 18.60 0.62 -9.74
CA LYS A 290 17.92 -0.62 -10.12
C LYS A 290 17.33 -1.30 -8.90
N VAL A 291 16.16 -1.92 -9.08
CA VAL A 291 15.56 -2.76 -8.06
C VAL A 291 16.38 -4.04 -7.91
N VAL A 292 16.70 -4.43 -6.69
CA VAL A 292 17.41 -5.66 -6.36
C VAL A 292 16.69 -6.39 -5.22
N LYS A 293 16.73 -7.72 -5.22
CA LYS A 293 16.21 -8.51 -4.08
C LYS A 293 17.19 -8.39 -2.92
N ALA A 294 16.73 -7.82 -1.80
CA ALA A 294 17.52 -7.57 -0.61
C ALA A 294 17.44 -8.71 0.42
N GLY A 295 16.42 -9.58 0.31
CA GLY A 295 16.26 -10.71 1.21
C GLY A 295 14.90 -11.40 1.06
N GLU A 296 14.71 -12.43 1.86
CA GLU A 296 13.42 -13.10 2.05
C GLU A 296 13.39 -13.73 3.44
N THR A 297 12.27 -13.63 4.13
CA THR A 297 12.11 -14.17 5.49
C THR A 297 10.72 -14.76 5.67
N PHE A 298 10.58 -15.72 6.58
CA PHE A 298 9.27 -16.19 7.02
C PHE A 298 8.73 -15.24 8.10
N SER A 299 7.67 -14.52 7.78
CA SER A 299 7.05 -13.52 8.66
C SER A 299 5.98 -14.12 9.59
N GLY A 300 5.45 -15.28 9.25
CA GLY A 300 4.45 -16.00 10.03
C GLY A 300 3.48 -16.80 9.17
N PRO A 301 2.70 -17.72 9.75
CA PRO A 301 1.70 -18.47 8.99
C PRO A 301 0.69 -17.52 8.33
N HIS A 302 0.53 -17.63 7.00
CA HIS A 302 -0.39 -16.79 6.22
C HIS A 302 -0.17 -15.28 6.42
N ALA A 303 1.08 -14.83 6.58
CA ALA A 303 1.44 -13.41 6.69
C ALA A 303 1.44 -12.75 5.30
N HIS A 304 0.28 -12.71 4.62
CA HIS A 304 0.12 -12.17 3.27
C HIS A 304 -0.14 -10.66 3.25
N VAL A 305 -0.42 -10.08 4.40
CA VAL A 305 -0.69 -8.64 4.56
C VAL A 305 0.47 -7.97 5.29
N VAL A 306 0.87 -6.81 4.82
CA VAL A 306 1.96 -6.04 5.40
C VAL A 306 1.66 -4.55 5.37
N ALA A 307 2.01 -3.85 6.45
CA ALA A 307 2.09 -2.38 6.50
C ALA A 307 3.44 -1.96 7.09
N VAL A 308 3.87 -0.76 6.77
CA VAL A 308 5.10 -0.17 7.33
C VAL A 308 4.83 1.25 7.82
N ASP A 309 5.36 1.59 9.00
CA ASP A 309 5.40 2.98 9.47
C ASP A 309 6.75 3.60 9.03
N PRO A 310 6.75 4.53 8.05
CA PRO A 310 7.98 5.10 7.52
C PRO A 310 8.74 6.00 8.52
N ARG A 311 8.14 6.30 9.68
CA ARG A 311 8.77 7.14 10.72
C ARG A 311 9.53 6.30 11.74
N THR A 312 9.01 5.11 12.05
CA THR A 312 9.60 4.21 13.03
C THR A 312 10.32 3.03 12.40
N HIS A 313 10.05 2.76 11.12
CA HIS A 313 10.46 1.59 10.35
C HIS A 313 9.91 0.28 10.93
N ASP A 314 8.87 0.34 11.76
CA ASP A 314 8.16 -0.83 12.23
C ASP A 314 7.30 -1.39 11.09
N VAL A 315 7.39 -2.70 10.91
CA VAL A 315 6.65 -3.45 9.89
C VAL A 315 5.64 -4.34 10.59
N TYR A 316 4.41 -4.30 10.14
CA TYR A 316 3.25 -4.92 10.78
C TYR A 316 2.72 -6.06 9.93
N PHE A 317 2.58 -7.25 10.52
CA PHE A 317 1.98 -8.42 9.91
C PHE A 317 0.81 -8.90 10.77
N PRO A 318 -0.44 -8.69 10.34
CA PRO A 318 -1.57 -9.34 10.98
C PRO A 318 -1.54 -10.85 10.74
N LEU A 319 -1.59 -11.64 11.80
CA LEU A 319 -1.54 -13.10 11.75
C LEU A 319 -2.87 -13.66 12.27
N MET A 320 -3.55 -14.48 11.47
CA MET A 320 -4.83 -15.05 11.87
C MET A 320 -4.69 -16.06 13.01
N ASN A 321 -3.56 -16.75 13.09
CA ASN A 321 -3.28 -17.71 14.15
C ASN A 321 -1.77 -17.73 14.46
N LEU A 322 -1.43 -17.22 15.63
CA LEU A 322 -0.13 -17.36 16.23
C LEU A 322 -0.36 -18.01 17.60
N ASP A 323 0.08 -19.25 17.77
CA ASP A 323 -0.07 -20.02 19.00
C ASP A 323 -1.49 -20.07 19.57
N GLY A 324 -2.50 -20.16 18.69
CA GLY A 324 -3.91 -20.28 19.06
C GLY A 324 -4.65 -18.94 19.19
N ALA A 325 -4.05 -17.80 18.86
CA ALA A 325 -4.68 -16.48 18.92
C ALA A 325 -4.37 -15.64 17.66
N THR A 326 -5.27 -14.72 17.33
CA THR A 326 -4.94 -13.66 16.35
C THR A 326 -3.93 -12.69 16.96
N ALA A 327 -2.92 -12.31 16.19
CA ALA A 327 -1.85 -11.45 16.66
C ALA A 327 -1.43 -10.43 15.59
N LEU A 328 -0.87 -9.32 16.04
CA LEU A 328 -0.11 -8.41 15.20
C LEU A 328 1.39 -8.64 15.49
N ARG A 329 2.09 -9.19 14.51
CA ARG A 329 3.55 -9.27 14.56
C ARG A 329 4.15 -7.95 14.15
N ILE A 330 5.04 -7.42 14.97
CA ILE A 330 5.80 -6.19 14.72
C ILE A 330 7.26 -6.60 14.58
N VAL A 331 7.86 -6.23 13.46
CA VAL A 331 9.28 -6.46 13.20
C VAL A 331 9.93 -5.17 12.69
N ARG A 332 11.25 -5.16 12.62
CA ARG A 332 12.01 -4.04 12.06
C ARG A 332 13.19 -4.56 11.23
N PRO A 333 13.53 -3.90 10.10
CA PRO A 333 14.73 -4.24 9.36
C PRO A 333 15.97 -4.13 10.26
N GLY A 334 16.82 -5.17 10.24
CA GLY A 334 18.15 -5.13 10.85
C GLY A 334 19.07 -4.21 10.07
N SER A 335 19.92 -3.49 10.77
CA SER A 335 20.97 -2.62 10.19
C SER A 335 22.11 -3.44 9.60
#